data_f90f5e1c9a7e4c21147022818f63a25b
#
_entry.id   f90f5e1c9a7e4c21147022818f63a25b
#
_cell.length_a   1.000
_cell.length_b   1.000
_cell.length_c   1.000
_cell.angle_alpha   90.00
_cell.angle_beta   90.00
_cell.angle_gamma   90.00
#
_symmetry.space_group_name_H-M   'P 1'
#
loop_
_entity.id
_entity.type
_entity.pdbx_description
1 polymer ?
#
loop_
_entity_poly.entity_id
_entity_poly.type
_entity_poly.pdbx_seq_one_letter_code
_entity_poly.pdbx_strand_id
1 'polypeptide(L)' 'QRGGPSTGLPTKVSQGDINQARWGAHGDHSIIALTASNHQDVFSITVDAFNFSETYRTP' A
#
# COMPACT_ATOMS: atom_id res chain seq x y z
N GLN A 1 -4.85 1.45 8.27
CA GLN A 1 -4.33 2.71 8.84
C GLN A 1 -5.16 3.15 10.03
N ARG A 2 -4.58 3.92 10.91
CA ARG A 2 -5.25 4.45 12.10
C ARG A 2 -5.10 5.96 12.14
N GLY A 3 -5.93 6.61 12.98
CA GLY A 3 -5.86 8.06 13.11
C GLY A 3 -4.57 8.53 13.75
N GLY A 4 -4.05 9.66 13.26
CA GLY A 4 -2.84 10.30 13.79
C GLY A 4 -3.14 11.30 14.88
N PRO A 5 -2.10 12.04 15.28
CA PRO A 5 -0.70 11.87 14.94
C PRO A 5 -0.01 10.80 15.82
N SER A 6 1.06 10.23 15.31
CA SER A 6 1.85 9.20 16.00
C SER A 6 0.97 8.05 16.51
N THR A 7 0.99 7.76 17.80
CA THR A 7 0.11 6.72 18.37
C THR A 7 -1.36 7.03 18.14
N GLY A 8 -1.73 8.29 18.24
CA GLY A 8 -3.06 8.81 17.89
C GLY A 8 -4.20 8.00 18.45
N LEU A 9 -4.94 7.34 17.58
CA LEU A 9 -6.10 6.51 17.92
C LEU A 9 -5.78 5.03 17.66
N PRO A 10 -5.00 4.37 18.52
CA PRO A 10 -4.42 3.07 18.21
C PRO A 10 -5.43 1.93 18.06
N THR A 11 -6.62 2.09 18.61
CA THR A 11 -7.68 1.07 18.52
C THR A 11 -8.77 1.44 17.51
N LYS A 12 -8.60 2.52 16.78
CA LYS A 12 -9.59 3.01 15.82
C LYS A 12 -9.01 2.98 14.41
N VAL A 13 -9.81 2.57 13.46
CA VAL A 13 -9.41 2.54 12.05
C VAL A 13 -9.60 3.91 11.40
N SER A 14 -8.84 4.16 10.33
CA SER A 14 -8.97 5.37 9.55
C SER A 14 -8.84 5.02 8.06
N GLN A 15 -9.55 5.73 7.22
CA GLN A 15 -9.62 5.48 5.78
C GLN A 15 -8.66 6.40 5.04
N GLY A 16 -7.36 6.09 5.10
CA GLY A 16 -6.35 6.91 4.45
C GLY A 16 -5.28 6.14 3.70
N ASP A 17 -5.42 4.81 3.60
CA ASP A 17 -4.37 3.96 3.05
C ASP A 17 -4.08 4.24 1.58
N ILE A 18 -5.11 4.46 0.77
CA ILE A 18 -4.94 4.73 -0.67
C ILE A 18 -4.24 6.06 -0.89
N ASN A 19 -4.62 7.08 -0.14
CA ASN A 19 -3.95 8.38 -0.22
C ASN A 19 -2.50 8.28 0.21
N GLN A 20 -2.20 7.52 1.25
CA GLN A 20 -0.83 7.30 1.70
C GLN A 20 -0.03 6.57 0.64
N ALA A 21 -0.60 5.53 0.03
CA ALA A 21 0.09 4.79 -1.03
C ALA A 21 0.42 5.70 -2.21
N ARG A 22 -0.50 6.62 -2.56
CA ARG A 22 -0.32 7.48 -3.73
C ARG A 22 0.57 8.69 -3.45
N TRP A 23 0.43 9.32 -2.30
CA TRP A 23 1.02 10.63 -2.03
C TRP A 23 1.95 10.66 -0.81
N GLY A 24 2.11 9.55 -0.12
CA GLY A 24 2.75 9.51 1.18
C GLY A 24 4.27 9.57 1.18
N ALA A 25 4.91 9.57 0.02
CA ALA A 25 6.36 9.60 -0.10
C ALA A 25 6.85 10.94 -0.60
N HIS A 26 8.14 11.21 -0.41
CA HIS A 26 8.77 12.44 -0.87
C HIS A 26 9.21 12.31 -2.32
N GLY A 27 9.10 13.42 -3.06
CA GLY A 27 9.54 13.50 -4.44
C GLY A 27 8.54 12.92 -5.42
N ASP A 28 8.89 12.99 -6.70
CA ASP A 28 8.06 12.48 -7.80
C ASP A 28 8.48 11.06 -8.12
N HIS A 29 7.61 10.10 -7.86
CA HIS A 29 7.82 8.73 -8.28
C HIS A 29 6.48 8.04 -8.50
N SER A 30 6.48 7.07 -9.38
CA SER A 30 5.32 6.24 -9.62
C SER A 30 5.37 5.03 -8.69
N ILE A 31 4.21 4.61 -8.24
CA ILE A 31 4.07 3.44 -7.38
C ILE A 31 2.96 2.56 -7.94
N ILE A 32 3.14 1.26 -7.84
CA ILE A 32 2.13 0.29 -8.24
C ILE A 32 1.45 -0.21 -6.96
N ALA A 33 0.16 0.05 -6.84
CA ALA A 33 -0.61 -0.38 -5.68
C ALA A 33 -1.59 -1.47 -6.11
N LEU A 34 -1.57 -2.58 -5.39
CA LEU A 34 -2.43 -3.73 -5.66
C LEU A 34 -3.31 -3.98 -4.44
N THR A 35 -4.52 -4.46 -4.68
CA THR A 35 -5.42 -4.83 -3.60
C THR A 35 -6.03 -6.19 -3.89
N ALA A 36 -6.18 -6.99 -2.84
CA ALA A 36 -6.74 -8.34 -2.95
C ALA A 36 -8.23 -8.31 -2.64
N SER A 37 -9.01 -9.14 -3.32
CA SER A 37 -10.44 -9.27 -3.04
C SER A 37 -10.75 -10.38 -2.03
N ASN A 38 -9.83 -11.32 -1.81
CA ASN A 38 -10.00 -12.39 -0.83
C ASN A 38 -8.63 -12.93 -0.40
N HIS A 39 -8.63 -13.88 0.54
CA HIS A 39 -7.36 -14.43 1.07
C HIS A 39 -6.55 -15.18 0.02
N GLN A 40 -7.21 -15.85 -0.91
CA GLN A 40 -6.52 -16.58 -1.97
C GLN A 40 -5.83 -15.63 -2.94
N ASP A 41 -6.47 -14.51 -3.24
CA ASP A 41 -5.88 -13.46 -4.08
C ASP A 41 -4.62 -12.86 -3.47
N VAL A 42 -4.53 -12.78 -2.14
CA VAL A 42 -3.34 -12.24 -1.47
C VAL A 42 -2.09 -12.96 -1.92
N PHE A 43 -2.15 -14.28 -2.00
CA PHE A 43 -0.99 -15.09 -2.44
C PHE A 43 -0.58 -14.72 -3.86
N SER A 44 -1.55 -14.74 -4.79
CA SER A 44 -1.28 -14.45 -6.21
C SER A 44 -0.78 -13.04 -6.42
N ILE A 45 -1.41 -12.06 -5.77
CA ILE A 45 -1.05 -10.65 -5.89
C ILE A 45 0.33 -10.38 -5.29
N THR A 46 0.72 -11.10 -4.25
CA THR A 46 2.06 -10.96 -3.68
C THR A 46 3.14 -11.35 -4.71
N VAL A 47 2.93 -12.45 -5.42
CA VAL A 47 3.85 -12.86 -6.49
C VAL A 47 3.88 -11.81 -7.59
N ASP A 48 2.72 -11.31 -8.01
CA ASP A 48 2.63 -10.27 -9.03
C ASP A 48 3.34 -8.99 -8.60
N ALA A 49 3.23 -8.62 -7.31
CA ALA A 49 3.89 -7.43 -6.78
C ALA A 49 5.41 -7.53 -6.92
N PHE A 50 6.00 -8.68 -6.59
CA PHE A 50 7.44 -8.88 -6.78
C PHE A 50 7.82 -8.80 -8.25
N ASN A 51 7.03 -9.41 -9.12
CA ASN A 51 7.31 -9.38 -10.56
C ASN A 51 7.23 -7.96 -11.12
N PHE A 52 6.23 -7.19 -10.72
CA PHE A 52 6.11 -5.79 -11.16
C PHE A 52 7.27 -4.95 -10.63
N SER A 53 7.64 -5.14 -9.38
CA SER A 53 8.77 -4.41 -8.80
C SER A 53 10.07 -4.69 -9.56
N GLU A 54 10.33 -5.93 -9.92
CA GLU A 54 11.51 -6.30 -10.70
C GLU A 54 11.45 -5.77 -12.13
N THR A 55 10.28 -5.82 -12.75
CA THR A 55 10.11 -5.38 -14.14
C THR A 55 10.26 -3.88 -14.29
N TYR A 56 9.63 -3.12 -13.41
CA TYR A 56 9.56 -1.66 -13.52
C TYR A 56 10.51 -0.94 -12.58
N ARG A 57 11.19 -1.65 -11.71
CA ARG A 57 12.14 -1.09 -10.74
C ARG A 57 11.52 0.01 -9.89
N THR A 58 10.31 -0.24 -9.41
CA THR A 58 9.55 0.70 -8.57
C THR A 58 8.87 -0.08 -7.43
N PRO A 59 8.58 0.61 -6.30
CA PRO A 59 7.82 -0.01 -5.20
C PRO A 59 6.43 -0.41 -5.60
#